data_f946be9ddb7b0c6c62d9c5dcf4b44a42
#
_entry.id   f946be9ddb7b0c6c62d9c5dcf4b44a42
#
_cell.length_a   1.000
_cell.length_b   1.000
_cell.length_c   1.000
_cell.angle_alpha   90.00
_cell.angle_beta   90.00
_cell.angle_gamma   90.00
#
_symmetry.space_group_name_H-M   'P 1'
#
loop_
_entity.id
_entity.type
_entity.pdbx_description
1 polymer ?
#
loop_
_entity_poly.entity_id
_entity_poly.type
_entity_poly.pdbx_seq_one_letter_code
_entity_poly.pdbx_strand_id
1 'polypeptide(L)'
;MQNFFNTGKPNQEITPLNNQYENLKDHYEQIFIEAAESIRREIEKFKPENPCTLCSVKNCSIQKKDIFADFPSGCKYREWQMQTLTFLSGDYKQKLKQIYDSIMERKNECDCSQCGNCCRLAVSEYSYEQLKQRASRGDKYSRDFVSVFVPYKADEEARKANPEYFDLLEDTMEDQKVYYYYCPKLTGNECSDYENRPNICKDFPHNPLKLLPSTCSYNAWKNSVSKQAMLLKAKGDIIEFYKTKLG
;
A
#
# COMPACT_ATOMS: atom_id res chain seq x y z
N MET A 1 7.42 -0.19 -1.66
CA MET A 1 6.25 -0.40 -0.77
C MET A 1 6.79 -0.41 0.65
N GLN A 2 6.81 0.75 1.29
CA GLN A 2 7.33 0.90 2.65
C GLN A 2 6.16 1.01 3.63
N ASN A 3 6.40 0.50 4.82
CA ASN A 3 5.50 0.27 5.94
C ASN A 3 4.53 1.41 6.25
N PHE A 4 3.25 1.10 6.27
CA PHE A 4 2.18 2.00 6.66
C PHE A 4 1.43 1.48 7.91
N PHE A 5 2.09 1.06 8.95
CA PHE A 5 1.43 0.89 10.26
C PHE A 5 2.49 0.71 11.33
N ASN A 6 2.66 1.70 12.19
CA ASN A 6 3.37 1.55 13.45
C ASN A 6 2.40 1.90 14.59
N THR A 7 2.22 0.98 15.53
CA THR A 7 1.26 1.08 16.63
C THR A 7 1.98 1.52 17.91
N GLY A 8 1.63 2.66 18.46
CA GLY A 8 2.11 3.20 19.74
C GLY A 8 0.98 3.65 20.68
N LYS A 9 0.78 2.90 21.74
CA LYS A 9 0.25 3.11 23.13
C LYS A 9 -1.05 3.90 23.38
N PRO A 10 -1.89 3.41 24.36
CA PRO A 10 -3.21 3.94 24.65
C PRO A 10 -3.20 4.97 25.78
N ASN A 11 -3.95 6.05 25.63
CA ASN A 11 -4.82 6.71 26.59
C ASN A 11 -5.12 8.16 26.19
N GLN A 12 -6.28 8.36 25.55
CA GLN A 12 -7.02 9.63 25.67
C GLN A 12 -8.48 9.41 25.23
N GLU A 13 -9.39 10.20 25.75
CA GLU A 13 -10.85 10.10 25.64
C GLU A 13 -11.35 9.93 24.20
N ILE A 14 -12.24 8.95 24.03
CA ILE A 14 -12.76 8.45 22.75
C ILE A 14 -13.69 9.49 22.13
N THR A 15 -13.25 10.18 21.10
CA THR A 15 -14.09 10.97 20.20
C THR A 15 -14.65 10.09 19.07
N PRO A 16 -15.75 10.47 18.37
CA PRO A 16 -16.35 9.66 17.30
C PRO A 16 -15.39 9.25 16.16
N LEU A 17 -14.29 9.97 15.97
CA LEU A 17 -13.23 9.62 15.02
C LEU A 17 -12.44 8.38 15.44
N ASN A 18 -12.18 8.18 16.76
CA ASN A 18 -11.50 6.99 17.26
C ASN A 18 -12.27 5.70 16.93
N ASN A 19 -13.60 5.72 16.93
CA ASN A 19 -14.42 4.58 16.54
C ASN A 19 -14.26 4.19 15.05
N GLN A 20 -13.95 5.13 14.17
CA GLN A 20 -13.64 4.82 12.78
C GLN A 20 -12.25 4.18 12.61
N TYR A 21 -11.28 4.58 13.42
CA TYR A 21 -9.92 4.02 13.41
C TYR A 21 -9.87 2.61 14.01
N GLU A 22 -10.54 2.36 15.11
CA GLU A 22 -10.68 1.02 15.70
C GLU A 22 -11.41 0.09 14.73
N ASN A 23 -12.49 0.53 14.11
CA ASN A 23 -13.19 -0.21 13.06
C ASN A 23 -12.30 -0.50 11.84
N LEU A 24 -11.42 0.42 11.43
CA LEU A 24 -10.48 0.21 10.33
C LEU A 24 -9.38 -0.78 10.70
N LYS A 25 -8.89 -0.74 11.93
CA LYS A 25 -7.87 -1.67 12.44
C LYS A 25 -8.43 -3.09 12.50
N ASP A 26 -9.60 -3.27 13.14
CA ASP A 26 -10.27 -4.57 13.22
C ASP A 26 -10.60 -5.11 11.84
N HIS A 27 -11.04 -4.21 10.93
CA HIS A 27 -11.32 -4.56 9.56
C HIS A 27 -10.05 -4.99 8.79
N TYR A 28 -8.90 -4.32 9.04
CA TYR A 28 -7.63 -4.70 8.42
C TYR A 28 -7.10 -6.02 8.98
N GLU A 29 -7.23 -6.28 10.27
CA GLU A 29 -6.87 -7.57 10.89
C GLU A 29 -7.67 -8.72 10.27
N GLN A 30 -8.98 -8.53 10.08
CA GLN A 30 -9.84 -9.52 9.42
C GLN A 30 -9.42 -9.77 7.95
N ILE A 31 -9.09 -8.70 7.21
CA ILE A 31 -8.58 -8.80 5.84
C ILE A 31 -7.23 -9.53 5.80
N PHE A 32 -6.36 -9.27 6.78
CA PHE A 32 -5.06 -9.93 6.88
C PHE A 32 -5.22 -11.44 7.13
N ILE A 33 -6.15 -11.83 8.02
CA ILE A 33 -6.49 -13.23 8.26
C ILE A 33 -7.02 -13.89 6.98
N GLU A 34 -7.96 -13.24 6.27
CA GLU A 34 -8.50 -13.73 4.99
C GLU A 34 -7.38 -13.92 3.94
N ALA A 35 -6.45 -12.96 3.86
CA ALA A 35 -5.29 -13.03 2.98
C ALA A 35 -4.35 -14.19 3.32
N ALA A 36 -4.05 -14.37 4.61
CA ALA A 36 -3.18 -15.43 5.11
C ALA A 36 -3.77 -16.81 4.85
N GLU A 37 -5.06 -17.00 5.10
CA GLU A 37 -5.77 -18.25 4.80
C GLU A 37 -5.81 -18.54 3.30
N SER A 38 -5.99 -17.51 2.48
CA SER A 38 -5.95 -17.65 1.02
C SER A 38 -4.58 -18.13 0.53
N ILE A 39 -3.49 -17.54 1.04
CA ILE A 39 -2.12 -17.97 0.70
C ILE A 39 -1.86 -19.36 1.23
N ARG A 40 -2.24 -19.66 2.48
CA ARG A 40 -2.06 -21.00 3.07
C ARG A 40 -2.70 -22.08 2.20
N ARG A 41 -3.93 -21.88 1.72
CA ARG A 41 -4.62 -22.82 0.82
C ARG A 41 -3.84 -23.05 -0.48
N GLU A 42 -3.20 -22.03 -1.03
CA GLU A 42 -2.40 -22.17 -2.25
C GLU A 42 -1.11 -22.96 -2.01
N ILE A 43 -0.40 -22.70 -0.93
CA ILE A 43 0.87 -23.37 -0.62
C ILE A 43 0.71 -24.81 -0.08
N GLU A 44 -0.42 -25.12 0.55
CA GLU A 44 -0.76 -26.49 0.97
C GLU A 44 -0.85 -27.47 -0.23
N LYS A 45 -1.11 -26.96 -1.44
CA LYS A 45 -1.12 -27.76 -2.67
C LYS A 45 0.25 -28.40 -2.99
N PHE A 46 1.32 -27.79 -2.52
CA PHE A 46 2.69 -28.28 -2.71
C PHE A 46 3.20 -29.16 -1.55
N LYS A 47 2.40 -29.25 -0.49
CA LYS A 47 2.79 -30.01 0.70
C LYS A 47 2.87 -31.51 0.41
N PRO A 48 3.95 -32.21 0.81
CA PRO A 48 4.05 -33.64 0.66
C PRO A 48 2.90 -34.38 1.38
N GLU A 49 2.23 -35.29 0.68
CA GLU A 49 1.09 -36.05 1.22
C GLU A 49 1.49 -37.04 2.34
N ASN A 50 2.70 -37.57 2.30
CA ASN A 50 3.19 -38.57 3.24
C ASN A 50 4.38 -38.07 4.05
N PRO A 51 4.45 -38.43 5.37
CA PRO A 51 5.66 -38.17 6.12
C PRO A 51 6.85 -38.84 5.42
N CYS A 52 7.97 -38.14 5.41
CA CYS A 52 9.18 -38.63 4.79
C CYS A 52 9.65 -39.94 5.49
N THR A 53 9.66 -41.04 4.75
CA THR A 53 10.19 -42.33 5.21
C THR A 53 11.72 -42.45 5.01
N LEU A 54 12.34 -41.40 4.41
CA LEU A 54 13.73 -41.44 3.94
C LEU A 54 14.75 -40.96 4.98
N CYS A 55 14.34 -40.34 6.08
CA CYS A 55 15.30 -39.87 7.06
C CYS A 55 15.23 -40.67 8.37
N SER A 56 16.39 -41.20 8.77
CA SER A 56 16.59 -41.86 10.06
C SER A 56 16.68 -40.91 11.26
N VAL A 57 16.30 -39.63 11.07
CA VAL A 57 16.40 -38.59 12.11
C VAL A 57 15.31 -38.81 13.15
N LYS A 58 15.69 -39.31 14.32
CA LYS A 58 14.83 -39.35 15.51
C LYS A 58 14.47 -37.89 15.89
N ASN A 59 13.18 -37.59 16.06
CA ASN A 59 12.64 -36.26 16.36
C ASN A 59 12.71 -35.24 15.21
N CYS A 60 12.51 -35.67 13.98
CA CYS A 60 12.39 -34.77 12.86
C CYS A 60 11.30 -33.73 13.12
N SER A 61 11.60 -32.42 12.92
CA SER A 61 10.66 -31.29 13.04
C SER A 61 9.47 -31.40 12.09
N ILE A 62 9.46 -32.33 11.14
CA ILE A 62 8.35 -32.73 10.29
C ILE A 62 7.05 -32.99 11.08
N GLN A 63 7.16 -33.48 12.32
CA GLN A 63 5.99 -33.71 13.18
C GLN A 63 5.23 -32.39 13.48
N LYS A 64 5.91 -31.25 13.45
CA LYS A 64 5.29 -29.93 13.65
C LYS A 64 4.54 -29.40 12.42
N LYS A 65 4.76 -29.97 11.23
CA LYS A 65 4.13 -29.59 9.96
C LYS A 65 4.21 -28.09 9.64
N ASP A 66 5.19 -27.40 10.20
CA ASP A 66 5.39 -25.96 10.06
C ASP A 66 6.33 -25.69 8.89
N ILE A 67 5.87 -24.92 7.92
CA ILE A 67 6.65 -24.54 6.74
C ILE A 67 7.92 -23.75 7.13
N PHE A 68 7.93 -23.09 8.27
CA PHE A 68 9.07 -22.28 8.75
C PHE A 68 10.06 -23.07 9.59
N ALA A 69 9.84 -24.39 9.76
CA ALA A 69 10.78 -25.24 10.47
C ALA A 69 12.07 -25.41 9.67
N ASP A 70 13.17 -25.64 10.36
CA ASP A 70 14.44 -25.95 9.73
C ASP A 70 14.45 -27.41 9.24
N PHE A 71 14.65 -27.60 7.94
CA PHE A 71 14.68 -28.90 7.29
C PHE A 71 16.04 -29.14 6.63
N PRO A 72 16.59 -30.36 6.79
CA PRO A 72 17.88 -30.70 6.21
C PRO A 72 17.83 -30.75 4.67
N SER A 73 18.98 -30.61 4.04
CA SER A 73 19.13 -30.78 2.59
C SER A 73 18.61 -32.14 2.14
N GLY A 74 17.88 -32.19 1.02
CA GLY A 74 17.25 -33.41 0.50
C GLY A 74 15.95 -33.82 1.19
N CYS A 75 15.47 -33.06 2.17
CA CYS A 75 14.17 -33.29 2.77
C CYS A 75 13.03 -32.82 1.85
N LYS A 76 11.98 -33.63 1.66
CA LYS A 76 10.79 -33.26 0.87
C LYS A 76 10.09 -31.98 1.40
N TYR A 77 10.17 -31.71 2.69
CA TYR A 77 9.64 -30.48 3.28
C TYR A 77 10.52 -29.26 2.96
N ARG A 78 11.84 -29.47 2.78
CA ARG A 78 12.71 -28.41 2.24
C ARG A 78 12.37 -28.12 0.78
N GLU A 79 12.07 -29.13 -0.02
CA GLU A 79 11.58 -28.96 -1.39
C GLU A 79 10.25 -28.19 -1.41
N TRP A 80 9.33 -28.50 -0.50
CA TRP A 80 8.08 -27.75 -0.34
C TRP A 80 8.32 -26.28 0.01
N GLN A 81 9.25 -25.96 0.91
CA GLN A 81 9.65 -24.58 1.19
C GLN A 81 10.12 -23.86 -0.09
N MET A 82 11.01 -24.50 -0.83
CA MET A 82 11.56 -23.90 -2.07
C MET A 82 10.50 -23.73 -3.16
N GLN A 83 9.64 -24.71 -3.35
CA GLN A 83 8.50 -24.60 -4.29
C GLN A 83 7.54 -23.50 -3.89
N THR A 84 7.22 -23.38 -2.61
CA THR A 84 6.40 -22.31 -2.06
C THR A 84 7.02 -20.94 -2.34
N LEU A 85 8.31 -20.78 -2.06
CA LEU A 85 9.02 -19.51 -2.29
C LEU A 85 9.02 -19.14 -3.79
N THR A 86 9.30 -20.10 -4.66
CA THR A 86 9.28 -19.91 -6.11
C THR A 86 7.90 -19.50 -6.59
N PHE A 87 6.85 -20.22 -6.18
CA PHE A 87 5.47 -19.92 -6.55
C PHE A 87 5.02 -18.54 -6.07
N LEU A 88 5.23 -18.22 -4.80
CA LEU A 88 4.83 -16.92 -4.23
C LEU A 88 5.58 -15.75 -4.88
N SER A 89 6.86 -15.94 -5.22
CA SER A 89 7.69 -14.90 -5.85
C SER A 89 7.45 -14.75 -7.36
N GLY A 90 6.97 -15.79 -8.02
CA GLY A 90 6.69 -15.85 -9.46
C GLY A 90 5.20 -15.75 -9.76
N ASP A 91 4.59 -16.89 -10.02
CA ASP A 91 3.22 -17.00 -10.57
C ASP A 91 2.17 -16.30 -9.70
N TYR A 92 2.25 -16.47 -8.38
CA TYR A 92 1.27 -15.85 -7.49
C TYR A 92 1.40 -14.32 -7.47
N LYS A 93 2.62 -13.80 -7.43
CA LYS A 93 2.88 -12.35 -7.52
C LYS A 93 2.39 -11.78 -8.84
N GLN A 94 2.57 -12.49 -9.95
CA GLN A 94 2.05 -12.09 -11.26
C GLN A 94 0.53 -12.04 -11.26
N LYS A 95 -0.14 -13.05 -10.67
CA LYS A 95 -1.60 -13.05 -10.50
C LYS A 95 -2.09 -11.84 -9.69
N LEU A 96 -1.42 -11.50 -8.58
CA LEU A 96 -1.76 -10.32 -7.79
C LEU A 96 -1.60 -9.02 -8.61
N LYS A 97 -0.54 -8.96 -9.43
CA LYS A 97 -0.34 -7.82 -10.34
C LYS A 97 -1.48 -7.68 -11.34
N GLN A 98 -1.92 -8.77 -11.96
CA GLN A 98 -3.06 -8.73 -12.90
C GLN A 98 -4.34 -8.21 -12.23
N ILE A 99 -4.61 -8.63 -10.98
CA ILE A 99 -5.76 -8.14 -10.22
C ILE A 99 -5.60 -6.63 -9.94
N TYR A 100 -4.40 -6.19 -9.56
CA TYR A 100 -4.12 -4.76 -9.34
C TYR A 100 -4.31 -3.94 -10.62
N ASP A 101 -3.80 -4.44 -11.75
CA ASP A 101 -3.95 -3.78 -13.05
C ASP A 101 -5.44 -3.64 -13.42
N SER A 102 -6.25 -4.69 -13.21
CA SER A 102 -7.71 -4.65 -13.40
C SER A 102 -8.43 -3.64 -12.50
N ILE A 103 -7.98 -3.48 -11.23
CA ILE A 103 -8.49 -2.44 -10.34
C ILE A 103 -8.18 -1.05 -10.91
N MET A 104 -6.96 -0.85 -11.43
CA MET A 104 -6.54 0.43 -11.98
C MET A 104 -7.19 0.74 -13.34
N GLU A 105 -7.48 -0.28 -14.16
CA GLU A 105 -8.24 -0.11 -15.40
C GLU A 105 -9.64 0.45 -15.14
N ARG A 106 -10.34 -0.05 -14.12
CA ARG A 106 -11.66 0.47 -13.71
C ARG A 106 -11.63 1.94 -13.28
N LYS A 107 -10.48 2.47 -12.85
CA LYS A 107 -10.30 3.91 -12.59
C LYS A 107 -10.51 4.74 -13.85
N ASN A 108 -10.15 4.21 -15.02
CA ASN A 108 -10.26 4.93 -16.30
C ASN A 108 -11.72 5.15 -16.74
N GLU A 109 -12.67 4.48 -16.06
CA GLU A 109 -14.11 4.71 -16.24
C GLU A 109 -14.59 5.96 -15.45
N CYS A 110 -13.72 6.56 -14.64
CA CYS A 110 -14.01 7.72 -13.81
C CYS A 110 -13.29 8.96 -14.34
N ASP A 111 -14.02 10.07 -14.42
CA ASP A 111 -13.46 11.35 -14.79
C ASP A 111 -13.11 12.21 -13.58
N CYS A 112 -12.05 13.00 -13.72
CA CYS A 112 -11.69 14.00 -12.72
C CYS A 112 -12.69 15.16 -12.77
N SER A 113 -13.38 15.42 -11.66
CA SER A 113 -14.33 16.55 -11.53
C SER A 113 -13.65 17.92 -11.44
N GLN A 114 -12.33 17.98 -11.57
CA GLN A 114 -11.54 19.23 -11.48
C GLN A 114 -11.76 20.00 -10.16
N CYS A 115 -12.05 19.31 -9.06
CA CYS A 115 -12.33 19.93 -7.76
C CYS A 115 -11.15 20.73 -7.17
N GLY A 116 -9.95 20.63 -7.73
CA GLY A 116 -8.76 21.35 -7.31
C GLY A 116 -8.09 20.83 -6.02
N ASN A 117 -8.68 19.86 -5.33
CA ASN A 117 -8.19 19.43 -4.01
C ASN A 117 -6.77 18.86 -4.04
N CYS A 118 -6.45 18.00 -5.01
CA CYS A 118 -5.08 17.47 -5.17
C CYS A 118 -4.07 18.55 -5.65
N CYS A 119 -4.57 19.65 -6.22
CA CYS A 119 -3.73 20.79 -6.60
C CYS A 119 -3.48 21.74 -5.42
N ARG A 120 -4.48 21.89 -4.52
CA ARG A 120 -4.34 22.71 -3.31
C ARG A 120 -3.45 22.05 -2.29
N LEU A 121 -3.53 20.74 -2.16
CA LEU A 121 -2.79 20.01 -1.13
C LEU A 121 -2.30 18.67 -1.66
N ALA A 122 -1.02 18.63 -1.98
CA ALA A 122 -0.27 17.40 -2.24
C ALA A 122 0.69 17.15 -1.07
N VAL A 123 1.00 15.89 -0.82
CA VAL A 123 1.90 15.50 0.28
C VAL A 123 3.00 14.58 -0.21
N SER A 124 4.16 14.69 0.46
CA SER A 124 5.30 13.77 0.28
C SER A 124 5.98 13.51 1.63
N GLU A 125 6.52 12.31 1.82
CA GLU A 125 7.42 11.97 2.92
C GLU A 125 8.80 12.66 2.79
N TYR A 126 9.11 13.19 1.60
CA TYR A 126 10.37 13.86 1.30
C TYR A 126 10.20 15.37 1.26
N SER A 127 11.16 16.10 1.84
CA SER A 127 11.25 17.54 1.67
C SER A 127 11.54 17.91 0.20
N TYR A 128 11.29 19.17 -0.16
CA TYR A 128 11.52 19.64 -1.54
C TYR A 128 12.98 19.46 -1.99
N GLU A 129 13.93 19.67 -1.08
CA GLU A 129 15.36 19.46 -1.38
C GLU A 129 15.68 17.98 -1.58
N GLN A 130 15.10 17.09 -0.77
CA GLN A 130 15.25 15.65 -0.96
C GLN A 130 14.64 15.19 -2.29
N LEU A 131 13.46 15.71 -2.65
CA LEU A 131 12.83 15.41 -3.95
C LEU A 131 13.71 15.88 -5.12
N LYS A 132 14.28 17.10 -5.07
CA LYS A 132 15.22 17.59 -6.09
C LYS A 132 16.45 16.70 -6.19
N GLN A 133 17.03 16.30 -5.07
CA GLN A 133 18.17 15.40 -5.05
C GLN A 133 17.86 14.02 -5.63
N ARG A 134 16.70 13.45 -5.32
CA ARG A 134 16.24 12.17 -5.91
C ARG A 134 16.00 12.31 -7.41
N ALA A 135 15.36 13.40 -7.84
CA ALA A 135 15.13 13.71 -9.24
C ALA A 135 16.45 13.79 -10.04
N SER A 136 17.49 14.45 -9.48
CA SER A 136 18.82 14.52 -10.12
C SER A 136 19.53 13.17 -10.23
N ARG A 137 19.17 12.20 -9.39
CA ARG A 137 19.66 10.80 -9.43
C ARG A 137 18.84 9.90 -10.34
N GLY A 138 17.87 10.46 -11.09
CA GLY A 138 17.06 9.70 -12.05
C GLY A 138 15.72 9.16 -11.50
N ASP A 139 15.34 9.49 -10.25
CA ASP A 139 14.03 9.12 -9.73
C ASP A 139 12.93 9.86 -10.51
N LYS A 140 12.18 9.10 -11.32
CA LYS A 140 11.14 9.65 -12.21
C LYS A 140 10.01 10.31 -11.42
N TYR A 141 9.55 9.66 -10.34
CA TYR A 141 8.47 10.21 -9.53
C TYR A 141 8.85 11.58 -8.93
N SER A 142 10.03 11.66 -8.30
CA SER A 142 10.51 12.91 -7.72
C SER A 142 10.69 14.01 -8.77
N ARG A 143 11.18 13.68 -9.97
CA ARG A 143 11.31 14.63 -11.08
C ARG A 143 9.94 15.15 -11.53
N ASP A 144 8.97 14.25 -11.73
CA ASP A 144 7.62 14.61 -12.15
C ASP A 144 6.92 15.43 -11.04
N PHE A 145 7.15 15.08 -9.77
CA PHE A 145 6.58 15.81 -8.62
C PHE A 145 7.09 17.24 -8.52
N VAL A 146 8.41 17.47 -8.53
CA VAL A 146 8.98 18.82 -8.41
C VAL A 146 8.73 19.69 -9.65
N SER A 147 8.38 19.10 -10.79
CA SER A 147 7.98 19.85 -11.98
C SER A 147 6.57 20.46 -11.87
N VAL A 148 5.77 19.96 -10.94
CA VAL A 148 4.35 20.35 -10.77
C VAL A 148 4.11 21.10 -9.47
N PHE A 149 4.71 20.62 -8.38
CA PHE A 149 4.37 21.07 -7.04
C PHE A 149 5.49 21.90 -6.41
N VAL A 150 5.08 22.93 -5.69
CA VAL A 150 5.97 23.77 -4.89
C VAL A 150 5.58 23.66 -3.41
N PRO A 151 6.55 23.76 -2.47
CA PRO A 151 6.28 23.60 -1.06
C PRO A 151 5.52 24.80 -0.49
N TYR A 152 4.62 24.55 0.44
CA TYR A 152 4.13 25.57 1.35
C TYR A 152 5.26 26.04 2.27
N LYS A 153 5.21 27.30 2.69
CA LYS A 153 6.20 27.89 3.60
C LYS A 153 5.96 27.45 5.06
N ALA A 154 4.70 27.19 5.40
CA ALA A 154 4.27 26.75 6.71
C ALA A 154 3.04 25.84 6.60
N ASP A 155 2.87 24.93 7.56
CA ASP A 155 1.75 23.97 7.62
C ASP A 155 0.40 24.70 7.76
N GLU A 156 0.38 25.88 8.41
CA GLU A 156 -0.80 26.71 8.52
C GLU A 156 -1.33 27.22 7.16
N GLU A 157 -0.44 27.45 6.19
CA GLU A 157 -0.83 27.83 4.84
C GLU A 157 -1.48 26.64 4.13
N ALA A 158 -0.92 25.44 4.29
CA ALA A 158 -1.47 24.21 3.74
C ALA A 158 -2.85 23.89 4.33
N ARG A 159 -2.98 24.01 5.66
CA ARG A 159 -4.27 23.82 6.38
C ARG A 159 -5.32 24.80 5.87
N LYS A 160 -4.99 26.07 5.70
CA LYS A 160 -5.93 27.08 5.17
C LYS A 160 -6.36 26.80 3.74
N ALA A 161 -5.48 26.23 2.92
CA ALA A 161 -5.78 25.93 1.52
C ALA A 161 -6.79 24.78 1.36
N ASN A 162 -6.75 23.77 2.23
CA ASN A 162 -7.69 22.65 2.22
C ASN A 162 -7.81 22.03 3.63
N PRO A 163 -8.60 22.64 4.54
CA PRO A 163 -8.67 22.21 5.94
C PRO A 163 -9.11 20.77 6.11
N GLU A 164 -10.19 20.35 5.46
CA GLU A 164 -10.75 18.99 5.56
C GLU A 164 -9.72 17.93 5.16
N TYR A 165 -9.03 18.15 4.05
CA TYR A 165 -8.05 17.18 3.57
C TYR A 165 -6.76 17.22 4.38
N PHE A 166 -6.38 18.37 4.90
CA PHE A 166 -5.24 18.53 5.80
C PHE A 166 -5.47 17.74 7.10
N ASP A 167 -6.61 17.92 7.74
CA ASP A 167 -6.97 17.23 8.97
C ASP A 167 -7.05 15.71 8.76
N LEU A 168 -7.64 15.25 7.65
CA LEU A 168 -7.65 13.84 7.27
C LEU A 168 -6.23 13.26 7.12
N LEU A 169 -5.29 14.02 6.57
CA LEU A 169 -3.90 13.59 6.42
C LEU A 169 -3.17 13.57 7.77
N GLU A 170 -3.34 14.59 8.62
CA GLU A 170 -2.77 14.60 9.96
C GLU A 170 -3.24 13.40 10.79
N ASP A 171 -4.54 13.18 10.89
CA ASP A 171 -5.12 12.08 11.63
C ASP A 171 -4.60 10.70 11.18
N THR A 172 -4.34 10.57 9.87
CA THR A 172 -3.91 9.27 9.30
C THR A 172 -2.40 9.08 9.35
N MET A 173 -1.61 10.16 9.41
CA MET A 173 -0.14 10.16 9.28
C MET A 173 0.55 10.65 10.57
N GLU A 174 -0.11 10.58 11.71
CA GLU A 174 0.31 11.13 13.01
C GLU A 174 1.76 10.82 13.38
N ASP A 175 2.25 9.63 13.03
CA ASP A 175 3.62 9.18 13.33
C ASP A 175 4.60 9.43 12.18
N GLN A 176 4.20 10.08 11.09
CA GLN A 176 5.04 10.27 9.90
C GLN A 176 5.24 11.75 9.59
N LYS A 177 6.52 12.14 9.49
CA LYS A 177 6.82 13.48 8.98
C LYS A 177 6.45 13.56 7.50
N VAL A 178 5.51 14.46 7.20
CA VAL A 178 5.09 14.77 5.83
C VAL A 178 5.37 16.24 5.53
N TYR A 179 5.48 16.54 4.24
CA TYR A 179 5.66 17.89 3.71
C TYR A 179 4.53 18.21 2.77
N TYR A 180 4.03 19.43 2.84
CA TYR A 180 2.86 19.89 2.11
C TYR A 180 3.24 20.75 0.91
N TYR A 181 2.52 20.55 -0.19
CA TYR A 181 2.81 21.16 -1.48
C TYR A 181 1.51 21.62 -2.15
N TYR A 182 1.64 22.56 -3.07
CA TYR A 182 0.53 22.99 -3.93
C TYR A 182 0.98 23.11 -5.38
N CYS A 183 0.03 23.10 -6.30
CA CYS A 183 0.27 23.34 -7.71
C CYS A 183 0.02 24.81 -8.04
N PRO A 184 1.03 25.57 -8.53
CA PRO A 184 0.87 27.00 -8.85
C PRO A 184 -0.01 27.24 -10.10
N LYS A 185 -0.34 26.19 -10.87
CA LYS A 185 -1.25 26.28 -12.04
C LYS A 185 -2.73 26.22 -11.65
N LEU A 186 -3.06 26.08 -10.36
CA LEU A 186 -4.44 26.13 -9.89
C LEU A 186 -4.95 27.59 -9.86
N THR A 187 -6.02 27.85 -10.56
CA THR A 187 -6.73 29.14 -10.55
C THR A 187 -8.18 28.91 -10.10
N GLY A 188 -8.53 29.41 -8.92
CA GLY A 188 -9.79 29.06 -8.29
C GLY A 188 -9.86 27.54 -8.00
N ASN A 189 -10.73 26.82 -8.69
CA ASN A 189 -10.87 25.36 -8.59
C ASN A 189 -10.33 24.63 -9.82
N GLU A 190 -9.90 25.36 -10.84
CA GLU A 190 -9.57 24.79 -12.14
C GLU A 190 -8.06 24.81 -12.43
N CYS A 191 -7.60 23.82 -13.14
CA CYS A 191 -6.24 23.77 -13.64
C CYS A 191 -6.13 24.66 -14.89
N SER A 192 -5.28 25.70 -14.86
CA SER A 192 -5.05 26.58 -16.01
C SER A 192 -4.41 25.88 -17.22
N ASP A 193 -3.95 24.63 -17.05
CA ASP A 193 -3.28 23.84 -18.09
C ASP A 193 -3.79 22.39 -18.08
N TYR A 194 -5.11 22.22 -18.03
CA TYR A 194 -5.75 20.92 -17.80
C TYR A 194 -5.41 19.90 -18.89
N GLU A 195 -5.44 20.30 -20.15
CA GLU A 195 -5.17 19.41 -21.29
C GLU A 195 -3.71 18.91 -21.31
N ASN A 196 -2.77 19.77 -20.90
CA ASN A 196 -1.35 19.46 -20.92
C ASN A 196 -0.83 18.99 -19.55
N ARG A 197 -1.72 18.50 -18.67
CA ARG A 197 -1.31 18.00 -17.34
C ARG A 197 -0.22 16.93 -17.47
N PRO A 198 0.84 17.00 -16.64
CA PRO A 198 1.82 15.93 -16.54
C PRO A 198 1.19 14.60 -16.08
N ASN A 199 1.88 13.50 -16.37
CA ASN A 199 1.39 12.16 -16.02
C ASN A 199 1.08 12.01 -14.52
N ILE A 200 1.88 12.61 -13.63
CA ILE A 200 1.62 12.58 -12.20
C ILE A 200 0.23 13.12 -11.82
N CYS A 201 -0.31 14.09 -12.60
CA CYS A 201 -1.65 14.61 -12.42
C CYS A 201 -2.71 13.71 -13.08
N LYS A 202 -2.42 13.20 -14.30
CA LYS A 202 -3.33 12.32 -15.05
C LYS A 202 -3.50 10.97 -14.36
N ASP A 203 -2.43 10.45 -13.78
CA ASP A 203 -2.42 9.15 -13.10
C ASP A 203 -2.99 9.21 -11.68
N PHE A 204 -3.24 10.41 -11.12
CA PHE A 204 -3.82 10.52 -9.78
C PHE A 204 -5.29 10.10 -9.76
N PRO A 205 -5.73 9.36 -8.75
CA PRO A 205 -4.96 8.66 -7.74
C PRO A 205 -4.26 7.41 -8.32
N HIS A 206 -2.95 7.31 -8.12
CA HIS A 206 -2.12 6.21 -8.64
C HIS A 206 -2.17 4.94 -7.78
N ASN A 207 -2.94 4.97 -6.70
CA ASN A 207 -3.09 3.86 -5.76
C ASN A 207 -4.52 3.85 -5.21
N PRO A 208 -5.24 2.71 -5.25
CA PRO A 208 -6.60 2.59 -4.74
C PRO A 208 -6.71 2.78 -3.22
N LEU A 209 -5.60 2.70 -2.48
CA LEU A 209 -5.55 2.98 -1.03
C LEU A 209 -5.17 4.44 -0.71
N LYS A 210 -4.99 5.29 -1.72
CA LYS A 210 -4.67 6.71 -1.50
C LYS A 210 -5.81 7.39 -0.74
N LEU A 211 -5.45 8.21 0.25
CA LEU A 211 -6.42 9.09 0.89
C LEU A 211 -6.91 10.13 -0.13
N LEU A 212 -8.22 10.31 -0.18
CA LEU A 212 -8.86 11.27 -1.07
C LEU A 212 -9.81 12.13 -0.24
N PRO A 213 -9.89 13.44 -0.51
CA PRO A 213 -10.90 14.31 0.11
C PRO A 213 -12.31 13.84 -0.26
N SER A 214 -13.29 14.11 0.61
CA SER A 214 -14.68 13.63 0.47
C SER A 214 -15.31 14.01 -0.88
N THR A 215 -14.94 15.16 -1.41
CA THR A 215 -15.46 15.72 -2.67
C THR A 215 -14.75 15.20 -3.93
N CYS A 216 -13.79 14.30 -3.81
CA CYS A 216 -13.08 13.75 -4.96
C CYS A 216 -13.97 12.77 -5.75
N SER A 217 -14.13 12.99 -7.06
CA SER A 217 -14.92 12.11 -7.94
C SER A 217 -14.44 10.65 -7.96
N TYR A 218 -13.18 10.40 -7.69
CA TYR A 218 -12.63 9.05 -7.62
C TYR A 218 -13.02 8.27 -6.34
N ASN A 219 -13.73 8.89 -5.37
CA ASN A 219 -14.15 8.18 -4.15
C ASN A 219 -15.11 7.02 -4.42
N ALA A 220 -16.00 7.14 -5.40
CA ALA A 220 -16.90 6.05 -5.78
C ALA A 220 -16.12 4.81 -6.25
N TRP A 221 -15.13 5.01 -7.15
CA TRP A 221 -14.22 3.94 -7.57
C TRP A 221 -13.43 3.37 -6.39
N LYS A 222 -12.75 4.23 -5.62
CA LYS A 222 -11.95 3.82 -4.46
C LYS A 222 -12.77 2.94 -3.51
N ASN A 223 -13.98 3.38 -3.14
CA ASN A 223 -14.84 2.63 -2.22
C ASN A 223 -15.27 1.27 -2.80
N SER A 224 -15.52 1.21 -4.11
CA SER A 224 -15.91 -0.04 -4.78
C SER A 224 -14.79 -1.09 -4.83
N VAL A 225 -13.52 -0.67 -4.74
CA VAL A 225 -12.34 -1.56 -4.83
C VAL A 225 -11.54 -1.65 -3.53
N SER A 226 -11.89 -0.92 -2.48
CA SER A 226 -11.10 -0.78 -1.25
C SER A 226 -10.79 -2.11 -0.59
N LYS A 227 -11.78 -2.98 -0.39
CA LYS A 227 -11.57 -4.32 0.19
C LYS A 227 -10.59 -5.15 -0.65
N GLN A 228 -10.76 -5.15 -1.97
CA GLN A 228 -9.88 -5.90 -2.87
C GLN A 228 -8.45 -5.36 -2.85
N ALA A 229 -8.28 -4.04 -2.81
CA ALA A 229 -6.98 -3.39 -2.70
C ALA A 229 -6.27 -3.69 -1.38
N MET A 230 -7.01 -3.70 -0.26
CA MET A 230 -6.48 -4.08 1.05
C MET A 230 -6.06 -5.56 1.08
N LEU A 231 -6.87 -6.46 0.50
CA LEU A 231 -6.49 -7.87 0.36
C LEU A 231 -5.21 -8.06 -0.45
N LEU A 232 -5.03 -7.31 -1.55
CA LEU A 232 -3.81 -7.35 -2.35
C LEU A 232 -2.60 -6.87 -1.55
N LYS A 233 -2.75 -5.77 -0.79
CA LYS A 233 -1.70 -5.26 0.09
C LYS A 233 -1.32 -6.32 1.14
N ALA A 234 -2.29 -6.85 1.87
CA ALA A 234 -2.06 -7.87 2.90
C ALA A 234 -1.35 -9.12 2.32
N LYS A 235 -1.77 -9.59 1.14
CA LYS A 235 -1.10 -10.70 0.44
C LYS A 235 0.33 -10.36 0.04
N GLY A 236 0.58 -9.14 -0.40
CA GLY A 236 1.93 -8.65 -0.69
C GLY A 236 2.84 -8.67 0.55
N ASP A 237 2.35 -8.16 1.68
CA ASP A 237 3.07 -8.15 2.95
C ASP A 237 3.40 -9.58 3.44
N ILE A 238 2.43 -10.51 3.32
CA ILE A 238 2.62 -11.92 3.66
C ILE A 238 3.67 -12.58 2.74
N ILE A 239 3.66 -12.30 1.45
CA ILE A 239 4.69 -12.83 0.51
C ILE A 239 6.09 -12.35 0.93
N GLU A 240 6.25 -11.08 1.26
CA GLU A 240 7.55 -10.56 1.71
C GLU A 240 7.98 -11.19 3.05
N PHE A 241 7.03 -11.48 3.96
CA PHE A 241 7.31 -12.25 5.17
C PHE A 241 7.82 -13.67 4.85
N TYR A 242 7.16 -14.40 3.93
CA TYR A 242 7.63 -15.73 3.50
C TYR A 242 9.03 -15.68 2.88
N LYS A 243 9.32 -14.68 2.06
CA LYS A 243 10.67 -14.50 1.49
C LYS A 243 11.72 -14.27 2.56
N THR A 244 11.42 -13.45 3.56
CA THR A 244 12.34 -13.18 4.67
C THR A 244 12.59 -14.40 5.53
N LYS A 245 11.59 -15.28 5.69
CA LYS A 245 11.67 -16.45 6.58
C LYS A 245 12.22 -17.70 5.90
N LEU A 246 12.03 -17.86 4.59
CA LEU A 246 12.42 -19.06 3.84
C LEU A 246 13.66 -18.86 2.95
N GLY A 247 13.97 -17.59 2.60
CA GLY A 247 15.14 -17.22 1.77
C GLY A 247 16.35 -16.98 2.63
#